data_fb1e2e3f6a786997a86b982f2df41076
#
_entry.id   fb1e2e3f6a786997a86b982f2df41076
#
_cell.length_a   1.000
_cell.length_b   1.000
_cell.length_c   1.000
_cell.angle_alpha   90.00
_cell.angle_beta   90.00
_cell.angle_gamma   90.00
#
_symmetry.space_group_name_H-M   'P 1'
#
loop_
_entity.id
_entity.type
_entity.pdbx_description
1 polymer ?
#
loop_
_entity_poly.entity_id
_entity_poly.type
_entity_poly.pdbx_seq_one_letter_code
_entity_poly.pdbx_strand_id
1 'polypeptide(L)'
;MKEMLGEEYAAFYASYDLPKYQALRINPLKTERDTFLQQAPFSLNRVPWTTNGYYYSGNDQPGRHPYHEAGVYYIQEPSAMAPAEYLMAEPGEHILDLCAAPGGKSTQIACSMQGEGLIVCNEIHPARAKILSENIERMGVCNALVTNETPQKLSDNFREYFDRILVDAPCSGEGMFRKNEDACDEWSPENVENCAARQAEILDCAAEMLKPGGRLVYSTCTFA
;
A
#
# COMPACT_ATOMS: atom_id res chain seq x y z
N MET A 1 14.96 10.40 16.75
CA MET A 1 13.84 11.39 16.65
C MET A 1 14.12 12.69 17.43
N LYS A 2 14.36 12.65 18.75
CA LYS A 2 14.58 13.91 19.53
C LYS A 2 15.77 14.71 19.04
N GLU A 3 16.89 14.06 18.79
CA GLU A 3 18.11 14.70 18.23
C GLU A 3 17.92 15.17 16.80
N MET A 4 17.20 14.40 15.98
CA MET A 4 16.92 14.69 14.58
C MET A 4 15.95 15.87 14.39
N LEU A 5 14.89 15.95 15.21
CA LEU A 5 13.85 16.98 15.10
C LEU A 5 14.14 18.24 15.92
N GLY A 6 15.05 18.19 16.90
CA GLY A 6 15.38 19.35 17.72
C GLY A 6 14.15 20.00 18.34
N GLU A 7 13.91 21.27 17.99
CA GLU A 7 12.78 22.07 18.51
C GLU A 7 11.40 21.55 18.04
N GLU A 8 11.34 20.89 16.89
CA GLU A 8 10.07 20.31 16.36
C GLU A 8 9.64 19.03 17.09
N TYR A 9 10.53 18.41 17.89
CA TYR A 9 10.23 17.17 18.59
C TYR A 9 8.99 17.24 19.48
N ALA A 10 8.81 18.36 20.19
CA ALA A 10 7.67 18.52 21.11
C ALA A 10 6.33 18.50 20.35
N ALA A 11 6.24 19.16 19.21
CA ALA A 11 5.06 19.18 18.35
C ALA A 11 4.82 17.79 17.71
N PHE A 12 5.88 17.15 17.26
CA PHE A 12 5.81 15.78 16.74
C PHE A 12 5.29 14.81 17.79
N TYR A 13 5.84 14.83 19.01
CA TYR A 13 5.42 13.95 20.10
C TYR A 13 3.96 14.18 20.49
N ALA A 14 3.54 15.45 20.62
CA ALA A 14 2.16 15.79 20.90
C ALA A 14 1.16 15.30 19.82
N SER A 15 1.62 15.12 18.57
CA SER A 15 0.77 14.59 17.50
C SER A 15 0.30 13.16 17.73
N TYR A 16 0.99 12.40 18.59
CA TYR A 16 0.58 11.04 18.95
C TYR A 16 -0.71 10.99 19.75
N ASP A 17 -1.04 12.06 20.49
CA ASP A 17 -2.26 12.18 21.27
C ASP A 17 -3.47 12.67 20.44
N LEU A 18 -3.23 13.13 19.21
CA LEU A 18 -4.30 13.58 18.32
C LEU A 18 -5.13 12.41 17.78
N PRO A 19 -6.41 12.60 17.42
CA PRO A 19 -7.22 11.58 16.78
C PRO A 19 -6.56 11.03 15.50
N LYS A 20 -6.63 9.71 15.29
CA LYS A 20 -6.11 9.07 14.08
C LYS A 20 -7.03 9.39 12.90
N TYR A 21 -6.44 9.77 11.78
CA TYR A 21 -7.18 9.86 10.53
C TYR A 21 -7.50 8.46 10.02
N GLN A 22 -8.76 8.25 9.64
CA GLN A 22 -9.25 7.01 9.08
C GLN A 22 -9.81 7.28 7.69
N ALA A 23 -9.54 6.39 6.75
CA ALA A 23 -10.03 6.54 5.40
C ALA A 23 -10.42 5.20 4.77
N LEU A 24 -11.25 5.29 3.76
CA LEU A 24 -11.56 4.22 2.83
C LEU A 24 -11.28 4.68 1.40
N ARG A 25 -11.03 3.72 0.53
CA ARG A 25 -10.84 3.94 -0.89
C ARG A 25 -11.92 3.20 -1.67
N ILE A 26 -12.74 3.95 -2.40
CA ILE A 26 -13.81 3.40 -3.25
C ILE A 26 -13.18 2.51 -4.33
N ASN A 27 -13.84 1.40 -4.63
CA ASN A 27 -13.43 0.47 -5.66
C ASN A 27 -14.20 0.71 -6.98
N PRO A 28 -13.61 1.38 -7.96
CA PRO A 28 -14.27 1.67 -9.23
C PRO A 28 -14.53 0.44 -10.10
N LEU A 29 -13.93 -0.73 -9.78
CA LEU A 29 -14.26 -1.99 -10.45
C LEU A 29 -15.63 -2.53 -10.06
N LYS A 30 -16.22 -2.04 -8.95
CA LYS A 30 -17.51 -2.53 -8.41
C LYS A 30 -18.60 -1.48 -8.29
N THR A 31 -18.26 -0.20 -8.30
CA THR A 31 -19.25 0.87 -8.16
C THR A 31 -18.75 2.17 -8.79
N GLU A 32 -19.66 2.92 -9.37
CA GLU A 32 -19.38 4.29 -9.78
C GLU A 32 -19.21 5.18 -8.54
N ARG A 33 -18.16 6.03 -8.54
CA ARG A 33 -17.80 6.88 -7.40
C ARG A 33 -18.96 7.75 -6.92
N ASP A 34 -19.60 8.48 -7.86
CA ASP A 34 -20.62 9.45 -7.51
C ASP A 34 -21.90 8.76 -7.02
N THR A 35 -22.24 7.60 -7.58
CA THR A 35 -23.31 6.74 -7.09
C THR A 35 -23.06 6.27 -5.66
N PHE A 36 -21.82 5.82 -5.36
CA PHE A 36 -21.46 5.41 -4.01
C PHE A 36 -21.57 6.59 -3.03
N LEU A 37 -21.05 7.77 -3.37
CA LEU A 37 -21.08 8.94 -2.50
C LEU A 37 -22.49 9.41 -2.15
N GLN A 38 -23.44 9.27 -3.07
CA GLN A 38 -24.86 9.60 -2.83
C GLN A 38 -25.55 8.61 -1.87
N GLN A 39 -25.08 7.35 -1.83
CA GLN A 39 -25.71 6.26 -1.08
C GLN A 39 -24.88 5.82 0.13
N ALA A 40 -23.70 6.40 0.33
CA ALA A 40 -22.79 6.02 1.39
C ALA A 40 -23.44 6.21 2.77
N PRO A 41 -23.40 5.18 3.63
CA PRO A 41 -23.94 5.29 5.00
C PRO A 41 -22.98 6.03 5.95
N PHE A 42 -21.90 6.62 5.43
CA PHE A 42 -20.83 7.29 6.15
C PHE A 42 -20.69 8.75 5.72
N SER A 43 -20.23 9.61 6.64
CA SER A 43 -19.82 10.98 6.30
C SER A 43 -18.43 10.96 5.68
N LEU A 44 -18.32 11.24 4.39
CA LEU A 44 -17.09 11.12 3.62
C LEU A 44 -16.54 12.49 3.21
N ASN A 45 -15.24 12.70 3.47
CA ASN A 45 -14.49 13.87 3.03
C ASN A 45 -13.30 13.44 2.18
N ARG A 46 -13.08 14.08 1.04
CA ARG A 46 -12.03 13.67 0.09
C ARG A 46 -10.63 13.73 0.69
N VAL A 47 -9.82 12.70 0.46
CA VAL A 47 -8.38 12.72 0.68
C VAL A 47 -7.73 13.45 -0.51
N PRO A 48 -7.02 14.59 -0.31
CA PRO A 48 -6.65 15.50 -1.40
C PRO A 48 -5.75 14.90 -2.48
N TRP A 49 -4.89 13.94 -2.10
CA TRP A 49 -3.87 13.36 -2.97
C TRP A 49 -4.28 12.04 -3.63
N THR A 50 -5.54 11.65 -3.52
CA THR A 50 -6.04 10.45 -4.18
C THR A 50 -7.31 10.72 -4.98
N THR A 51 -7.55 9.89 -5.99
CA THR A 51 -8.76 9.98 -6.82
C THR A 51 -9.99 9.43 -6.11
N ASN A 52 -9.84 8.32 -5.38
CA ASN A 52 -10.94 7.54 -4.81
C ASN A 52 -10.88 7.39 -3.28
N GLY A 53 -9.97 8.10 -2.61
CA GLY A 53 -9.80 8.05 -1.15
C GLY A 53 -10.65 9.09 -0.42
N TYR A 54 -11.27 8.65 0.69
CA TYR A 54 -12.13 9.48 1.52
C TYR A 54 -11.90 9.23 2.99
N TYR A 55 -11.74 10.29 3.76
CA TYR A 55 -11.81 10.24 5.23
C TYR A 55 -13.22 9.89 5.66
N TYR A 56 -13.35 9.13 6.74
CA TYR A 56 -14.64 8.88 7.41
C TYR A 56 -14.54 9.22 8.90
N SER A 57 -15.71 9.42 9.54
CA SER A 57 -15.79 9.72 10.97
C SER A 57 -15.31 8.54 11.81
N GLY A 58 -14.62 8.80 12.93
CA GLY A 58 -14.24 7.77 13.90
C GLY A 58 -15.43 7.01 14.53
N ASN A 59 -16.64 7.56 14.44
CA ASN A 59 -17.87 6.91 14.88
C ASN A 59 -18.45 5.92 13.87
N ASP A 60 -18.03 6.02 12.60
CA ASP A 60 -18.42 5.09 11.55
C ASP A 60 -17.65 3.77 11.70
N GLN A 61 -18.27 2.68 11.33
CA GLN A 61 -17.69 1.34 11.40
C GLN A 61 -17.71 0.66 10.02
N PRO A 62 -17.00 1.20 9.00
CA PRO A 62 -17.06 0.68 7.65
C PRO A 62 -16.61 -0.78 7.55
N GLY A 63 -15.73 -1.26 8.44
CA GLY A 63 -15.30 -2.66 8.49
C GLY A 63 -16.40 -3.67 8.85
N ARG A 64 -17.53 -3.20 9.42
CA ARG A 64 -18.69 -4.05 9.76
C ARG A 64 -19.81 -3.95 8.72
N HIS A 65 -19.68 -3.07 7.74
CA HIS A 65 -20.72 -2.87 6.74
C HIS A 65 -20.62 -3.92 5.63
N PRO A 66 -21.75 -4.46 5.12
CA PRO A 66 -21.74 -5.46 4.03
C PRO A 66 -20.95 -5.06 2.79
N TYR A 67 -20.89 -3.78 2.49
CA TYR A 67 -20.08 -3.27 1.36
C TYR A 67 -18.58 -3.51 1.52
N HIS A 68 -18.07 -3.63 2.74
CA HIS A 68 -16.68 -4.02 2.97
C HIS A 68 -16.41 -5.44 2.49
N GLU A 69 -17.27 -6.39 2.91
CA GLU A 69 -17.17 -7.79 2.47
C GLU A 69 -17.39 -7.94 0.96
N ALA A 70 -18.29 -7.14 0.41
CA ALA A 70 -18.51 -7.09 -1.04
C ALA A 70 -17.37 -6.44 -1.84
N GLY A 71 -16.36 -5.86 -1.18
CA GLY A 71 -15.23 -5.20 -1.81
C GLY A 71 -15.58 -3.90 -2.55
N VAL A 72 -16.67 -3.23 -2.16
CA VAL A 72 -17.09 -1.94 -2.73
C VAL A 72 -16.11 -0.83 -2.38
N TYR A 73 -15.38 -0.99 -1.28
CA TYR A 73 -14.26 -0.15 -0.86
C TYR A 73 -13.22 -0.96 -0.09
N TYR A 74 -12.02 -0.41 0.02
CA TYR A 74 -10.92 -0.89 0.85
C TYR A 74 -10.68 0.11 1.99
N ILE A 75 -10.58 -0.34 3.25
CA ILE A 75 -10.19 0.51 4.38
C ILE A 75 -8.68 0.65 4.32
N GLN A 76 -8.21 1.88 4.14
CA GLN A 76 -6.78 2.16 3.95
C GLN A 76 -6.42 3.47 4.64
N GLU A 77 -5.27 3.49 5.28
CA GLU A 77 -4.72 4.70 5.86
C GLU A 77 -4.43 5.72 4.76
N PRO A 78 -4.77 7.01 4.97
CA PRO A 78 -4.67 8.02 3.90
C PRO A 78 -3.27 8.13 3.28
N SER A 79 -2.21 8.14 4.09
CA SER A 79 -0.82 8.24 3.58
C SER A 79 -0.42 7.02 2.75
N ALA A 80 -0.92 5.83 3.12
CA ALA A 80 -0.64 4.58 2.40
C ALA A 80 -1.26 4.53 0.99
N MET A 81 -2.14 5.47 0.63
CA MET A 81 -2.69 5.60 -0.71
C MET A 81 -1.73 6.32 -1.67
N ALA A 82 -0.84 7.19 -1.16
CA ALA A 82 0.03 8.03 -1.98
C ALA A 82 0.98 7.25 -2.91
N PRO A 83 1.69 6.19 -2.47
CA PRO A 83 2.63 5.48 -3.35
C PRO A 83 1.99 4.92 -4.61
N ALA A 84 0.78 4.36 -4.52
CA ALA A 84 0.06 3.84 -5.68
C ALA A 84 -0.42 4.97 -6.64
N GLU A 85 -0.79 6.14 -6.12
CA GLU A 85 -1.12 7.32 -6.97
C GLU A 85 0.13 7.82 -7.70
N TYR A 86 1.30 7.90 -7.01
CA TYR A 86 2.56 8.32 -7.65
C TYR A 86 3.09 7.31 -8.66
N LEU A 87 2.70 6.04 -8.56
CA LEU A 87 3.04 5.04 -9.57
C LEU A 87 2.41 5.38 -10.92
N MET A 88 1.22 6.02 -10.92
CA MET A 88 0.49 6.45 -12.13
C MET A 88 0.25 5.29 -13.10
N ALA A 89 -0.24 4.17 -12.59
CA ALA A 89 -0.54 2.98 -13.38
C ALA A 89 -1.57 3.26 -14.48
N GLU A 90 -1.33 2.69 -15.67
CA GLU A 90 -2.17 2.85 -16.85
C GLU A 90 -2.71 1.48 -17.33
N PRO A 91 -3.89 1.47 -17.99
CA PRO A 91 -4.41 0.25 -18.62
C PRO A 91 -3.43 -0.37 -19.62
N GLY A 92 -3.33 -1.69 -19.65
CA GLY A 92 -2.48 -2.45 -20.59
C GLY A 92 -1.03 -2.63 -20.13
N GLU A 93 -0.58 -1.98 -19.04
CA GLU A 93 0.80 -2.12 -18.53
C GLU A 93 1.02 -3.45 -17.81
N HIS A 94 2.29 -3.86 -17.72
CA HIS A 94 2.76 -4.90 -16.81
C HIS A 94 3.34 -4.24 -15.56
N ILE A 95 2.74 -4.48 -14.41
CA ILE A 95 3.09 -3.82 -13.15
C ILE A 95 3.48 -4.86 -12.10
N LEU A 96 4.47 -4.53 -11.27
CA LEU A 96 4.86 -5.33 -10.12
C LEU A 96 4.63 -4.54 -8.83
N ASP A 97 3.92 -5.14 -7.88
CA ASP A 97 3.94 -4.74 -6.47
C ASP A 97 4.78 -5.78 -5.72
N LEU A 98 6.03 -5.43 -5.39
CA LEU A 98 7.04 -6.41 -4.96
C LEU A 98 6.91 -6.82 -3.49
N CYS A 99 6.28 -5.98 -2.64
CA CYS A 99 6.04 -6.21 -1.22
C CYS A 99 4.56 -5.96 -0.88
N ALA A 100 3.67 -6.71 -1.54
CA ALA A 100 2.28 -6.34 -1.78
C ALA A 100 1.32 -6.49 -0.59
N ALA A 101 1.58 -7.43 0.35
CA ALA A 101 0.61 -7.72 1.40
C ALA A 101 0.40 -6.54 2.38
N PRO A 102 -0.85 -6.33 2.79
CA PRO A 102 -2.05 -7.17 2.61
C PRO A 102 -2.86 -6.89 1.32
N GLY A 103 -2.38 -6.05 0.36
CA GLY A 103 -3.04 -5.82 -0.92
C GLY A 103 -3.69 -4.45 -1.09
N GLY A 104 -3.53 -3.54 -0.14
CA GLY A 104 -4.12 -2.20 -0.22
C GLY A 104 -3.61 -1.39 -1.42
N LYS A 105 -2.29 -1.41 -1.66
CA LYS A 105 -1.65 -0.73 -2.79
C LYS A 105 -1.87 -1.49 -4.09
N SER A 106 -1.73 -2.82 -4.09
CA SER A 106 -1.98 -3.68 -5.25
C SER A 106 -3.39 -3.49 -5.82
N THR A 107 -4.41 -3.50 -4.95
CA THR A 107 -5.80 -3.30 -5.37
C THR A 107 -6.08 -1.86 -5.82
N GLN A 108 -5.33 -0.86 -5.33
CA GLN A 108 -5.39 0.52 -5.81
C GLN A 108 -4.82 0.63 -7.23
N ILE A 109 -3.67 0.02 -7.48
CA ILE A 109 -3.03 -0.05 -8.79
C ILE A 109 -3.97 -0.74 -9.79
N ALA A 110 -4.51 -1.91 -9.43
CA ALA A 110 -5.43 -2.67 -10.27
C ALA A 110 -6.69 -1.88 -10.66
N CYS A 111 -7.20 -1.02 -9.77
CA CYS A 111 -8.30 -0.11 -10.09
C CYS A 111 -7.94 0.86 -11.22
N SER A 112 -6.71 1.38 -11.23
CA SER A 112 -6.25 2.31 -12.29
C SER A 112 -6.04 1.59 -13.62
N MET A 113 -5.71 0.30 -13.59
CA MET A 113 -5.52 -0.54 -14.79
C MET A 113 -6.84 -0.96 -15.46
N GLN A 114 -8.00 -0.79 -14.83
CA GLN A 114 -9.33 -1.06 -15.38
C GLN A 114 -9.51 -2.49 -15.94
N GLY A 115 -8.79 -3.47 -15.40
CA GLY A 115 -8.83 -4.87 -15.84
C GLY A 115 -7.94 -5.19 -17.05
N GLU A 116 -7.19 -4.24 -17.58
CA GLU A 116 -6.27 -4.43 -18.70
C GLU A 116 -4.82 -4.58 -18.23
N GLY A 117 -4.01 -5.32 -19.00
CA GLY A 117 -2.61 -5.60 -18.65
C GLY A 117 -2.47 -6.70 -17.59
N LEU A 118 -1.38 -6.65 -16.81
CA LEU A 118 -1.07 -7.63 -15.77
C LEU A 118 -0.49 -6.94 -14.55
N ILE A 119 -1.02 -7.21 -13.36
CA ILE A 119 -0.36 -6.87 -12.10
C ILE A 119 0.15 -8.13 -11.41
N VAL A 120 1.46 -8.21 -11.16
CA VAL A 120 2.09 -9.23 -10.31
C VAL A 120 2.18 -8.67 -8.89
N CYS A 121 1.58 -9.37 -7.94
CA CYS A 121 1.53 -8.99 -6.53
C CYS A 121 2.34 -10.00 -5.73
N ASN A 122 3.55 -9.65 -5.31
CA ASN A 122 4.43 -10.57 -4.59
C ASN A 122 4.45 -10.32 -3.08
N GLU A 123 4.52 -11.40 -2.32
CA GLU A 123 4.75 -11.37 -0.88
C GLU A 123 5.60 -12.58 -0.47
N ILE A 124 6.73 -12.32 0.20
CA ILE A 124 7.67 -13.36 0.61
C ILE A 124 7.14 -14.27 1.72
N HIS A 125 6.25 -13.77 2.58
CA HIS A 125 5.69 -14.53 3.68
C HIS A 125 4.41 -15.27 3.28
N PRO A 126 4.37 -16.63 3.32
CA PRO A 126 3.22 -17.40 2.82
C PRO A 126 1.88 -17.05 3.47
N ALA A 127 1.87 -16.81 4.78
CA ALA A 127 0.64 -16.44 5.49
C ALA A 127 0.09 -15.07 5.03
N ARG A 128 0.98 -14.11 4.75
CA ARG A 128 0.61 -12.79 4.24
C ARG A 128 0.21 -12.86 2.76
N ALA A 129 0.86 -13.71 1.97
CA ALA A 129 0.49 -13.94 0.56
C ALA A 129 -0.94 -14.50 0.44
N LYS A 130 -1.37 -15.35 1.39
CA LYS A 130 -2.77 -15.81 1.45
C LYS A 130 -3.75 -14.65 1.69
N ILE A 131 -3.47 -13.78 2.66
CA ILE A 131 -4.30 -12.58 2.93
C ILE A 131 -4.34 -11.65 1.70
N LEU A 132 -3.21 -11.50 1.02
CA LEU A 132 -3.13 -10.75 -0.23
C LEU A 132 -4.07 -11.33 -1.30
N SER A 133 -4.02 -12.64 -1.52
CA SER A 133 -4.90 -13.33 -2.48
C SER A 133 -6.38 -13.12 -2.14
N GLU A 134 -6.77 -13.31 -0.87
CA GLU A 134 -8.13 -13.08 -0.40
C GLU A 134 -8.61 -11.63 -0.66
N ASN A 135 -7.74 -10.65 -0.47
CA ASN A 135 -8.07 -9.25 -0.75
C ASN A 135 -8.17 -8.95 -2.25
N ILE A 136 -7.30 -9.51 -3.09
CA ILE A 136 -7.35 -9.41 -4.55
C ILE A 136 -8.69 -9.95 -5.07
N GLU A 137 -9.09 -11.14 -4.61
CA GLU A 137 -10.37 -11.78 -4.96
C GLU A 137 -11.57 -10.96 -4.46
N ARG A 138 -11.56 -10.54 -3.18
CA ARG A 138 -12.63 -9.73 -2.58
C ARG A 138 -12.84 -8.42 -3.33
N MET A 139 -11.78 -7.78 -3.79
CA MET A 139 -11.85 -6.54 -4.55
C MET A 139 -12.23 -6.75 -6.02
N GLY A 140 -12.30 -8.00 -6.51
CA GLY A 140 -12.73 -8.33 -7.87
C GLY A 140 -11.69 -8.02 -8.94
N VAL A 141 -10.41 -8.06 -8.58
CA VAL A 141 -9.32 -7.87 -9.55
C VAL A 141 -9.14 -9.14 -10.37
N CYS A 142 -9.31 -9.05 -11.69
CA CYS A 142 -9.26 -10.20 -12.59
C CYS A 142 -7.93 -10.35 -13.37
N ASN A 143 -7.08 -9.32 -13.37
CA ASN A 143 -5.81 -9.27 -14.10
C ASN A 143 -4.59 -9.34 -13.16
N ALA A 144 -4.73 -9.96 -11.99
CA ALA A 144 -3.66 -10.11 -11.00
C ALA A 144 -3.09 -11.53 -10.96
N LEU A 145 -1.77 -11.62 -10.77
CA LEU A 145 -1.04 -12.83 -10.41
C LEU A 145 -0.43 -12.65 -9.02
N VAL A 146 -0.86 -13.44 -8.04
CA VAL A 146 -0.26 -13.44 -6.70
C VAL A 146 0.88 -14.45 -6.67
N THR A 147 2.06 -14.01 -6.21
CA THR A 147 3.25 -14.84 -6.08
C THR A 147 3.75 -14.84 -4.63
N ASN A 148 4.37 -15.95 -4.22
CA ASN A 148 5.03 -16.07 -2.92
C ASN A 148 6.49 -16.45 -3.16
N GLU A 149 7.29 -15.46 -3.58
CA GLU A 149 8.66 -15.68 -4.01
C GLU A 149 9.62 -14.63 -3.44
N THR A 150 10.91 -14.92 -3.46
CA THR A 150 11.95 -13.95 -3.14
C THR A 150 12.11 -12.94 -4.28
N PRO A 151 12.53 -11.68 -4.01
CA PRO A 151 12.85 -10.71 -5.05
C PRO A 151 13.85 -11.22 -6.07
N GLN A 152 14.90 -11.93 -5.62
CA GLN A 152 15.92 -12.50 -6.50
C GLN A 152 15.32 -13.49 -7.50
N LYS A 153 14.45 -14.41 -7.04
CA LYS A 153 13.83 -15.40 -7.92
C LYS A 153 12.90 -14.75 -8.95
N LEU A 154 12.26 -13.66 -8.59
CA LEU A 154 11.46 -12.88 -9.57
C LEU A 154 12.40 -12.19 -10.59
N SER A 155 13.49 -11.57 -10.15
CA SER A 155 14.45 -10.92 -11.02
C SER A 155 15.07 -11.89 -12.04
N ASP A 156 15.37 -13.12 -11.63
CA ASP A 156 15.87 -14.17 -12.51
C ASP A 156 14.89 -14.53 -13.65
N ASN A 157 13.58 -14.29 -13.46
CA ASN A 157 12.53 -14.68 -14.40
C ASN A 157 11.87 -13.51 -15.17
N PHE A 158 11.96 -12.28 -14.66
CA PHE A 158 11.22 -11.11 -15.16
C PHE A 158 12.14 -9.94 -15.54
N ARG A 159 13.30 -10.20 -16.10
CA ARG A 159 14.26 -9.16 -16.46
C ARG A 159 13.66 -8.18 -17.48
N GLU A 160 13.74 -6.85 -17.19
CA GLU A 160 13.20 -5.77 -18.02
C GLU A 160 11.76 -6.02 -18.50
N TYR A 161 10.91 -6.56 -17.62
CA TYR A 161 9.57 -7.01 -17.98
C TYR A 161 8.47 -6.00 -17.58
N PHE A 162 8.64 -5.27 -16.46
CA PHE A 162 7.59 -4.41 -15.91
C PHE A 162 7.74 -2.96 -16.40
N ASP A 163 6.61 -2.37 -16.77
CA ASP A 163 6.51 -0.95 -17.10
C ASP A 163 6.61 -0.09 -15.83
N ARG A 164 6.03 -0.60 -14.73
CA ARG A 164 6.08 0.07 -13.42
C ARG A 164 6.30 -0.93 -12.30
N ILE A 165 7.03 -0.49 -11.26
CA ILE A 165 7.27 -1.29 -10.07
C ILE A 165 6.98 -0.44 -8.83
N LEU A 166 6.19 -0.98 -7.91
CA LEU A 166 6.02 -0.48 -6.55
C LEU A 166 6.84 -1.33 -5.58
N VAL A 167 7.63 -0.67 -4.75
CA VAL A 167 8.34 -1.29 -3.62
C VAL A 167 7.93 -0.55 -2.34
N ASP A 168 6.87 -1.04 -1.69
CA ASP A 168 6.54 -0.61 -0.32
C ASP A 168 7.31 -1.50 0.64
N ALA A 169 8.56 -1.11 0.89
CA ALA A 169 9.57 -2.01 1.43
C ALA A 169 9.36 -2.32 2.92
N PRO A 170 9.76 -3.52 3.37
CA PRO A 170 9.83 -3.81 4.79
C PRO A 170 10.79 -2.83 5.47
N CYS A 171 10.39 -2.28 6.60
CA CYS A 171 11.13 -1.26 7.33
C CYS A 171 10.96 -1.43 8.84
N SER A 172 11.65 -0.60 9.62
CA SER A 172 11.62 -0.61 11.10
C SER A 172 10.29 -0.17 11.72
N GLY A 173 9.37 0.35 10.92
CA GLY A 173 7.95 0.48 11.25
C GLY A 173 7.57 1.63 12.17
N GLU A 174 8.36 2.69 12.28
CA GLU A 174 8.07 3.84 13.16
C GLU A 174 6.71 4.48 12.87
N GLY A 175 6.30 4.51 11.61
CA GLY A 175 4.96 4.96 11.21
C GLY A 175 3.82 4.08 11.73
N MET A 176 4.12 2.90 12.27
CA MET A 176 3.15 1.98 12.84
C MET A 176 3.01 2.10 14.36
N PHE A 177 3.89 2.80 15.07
CA PHE A 177 3.89 2.90 16.53
C PHE A 177 2.55 3.33 17.13
N ARG A 178 1.81 4.18 16.44
CA ARG A 178 0.45 4.59 16.87
C ARG A 178 -0.61 3.50 16.66
N LYS A 179 -0.35 2.48 15.87
CA LYS A 179 -1.31 1.44 15.48
C LYS A 179 -1.02 0.11 16.14
N ASN A 180 0.24 -0.17 16.39
CA ASN A 180 0.73 -1.43 16.93
C ASN A 180 1.80 -1.13 18.00
N GLU A 181 1.46 -1.38 19.25
CA GLU A 181 2.38 -1.20 20.39
C GLU A 181 3.57 -2.17 20.31
N ASP A 182 3.35 -3.40 19.79
CA ASP A 182 4.42 -4.38 19.61
C ASP A 182 5.55 -3.86 18.69
N ALA A 183 5.22 -2.99 17.72
CA ALA A 183 6.21 -2.38 16.85
C ALA A 183 7.21 -1.48 17.59
N CYS A 184 6.82 -0.92 18.75
CA CYS A 184 7.73 -0.15 19.59
C CYS A 184 8.73 -1.06 20.31
N ASP A 185 8.28 -2.24 20.72
CA ASP A 185 9.12 -3.22 21.46
C ASP A 185 10.11 -3.93 20.52
N GLU A 186 9.74 -4.11 19.25
CA GLU A 186 10.59 -4.71 18.22
C GLU A 186 11.62 -3.74 17.63
N TRP A 187 11.45 -2.44 17.84
CA TRP A 187 12.32 -1.44 17.25
C TRP A 187 13.69 -1.39 17.93
N SER A 188 14.75 -1.36 17.12
CA SER A 188 16.13 -1.14 17.55
C SER A 188 16.95 -0.49 16.42
N PRO A 189 18.07 0.20 16.74
CA PRO A 189 19.00 0.68 15.73
C PRO A 189 19.51 -0.43 14.80
N GLU A 190 19.80 -1.60 15.35
CA GLU A 190 20.23 -2.78 14.58
C GLU A 190 19.13 -3.22 13.59
N ASN A 191 17.85 -3.20 13.99
CA ASN A 191 16.74 -3.51 13.10
C ASN A 191 16.61 -2.49 11.97
N VAL A 192 16.86 -1.20 12.23
CA VAL A 192 16.90 -0.15 11.20
C VAL A 192 17.97 -0.46 10.15
N GLU A 193 19.21 -0.79 10.58
CA GLU A 193 20.32 -1.13 9.69
C GLU A 193 20.04 -2.41 8.87
N ASN A 194 19.48 -3.43 9.49
CA ASN A 194 19.08 -4.67 8.82
C ASN A 194 17.97 -4.42 7.79
N CYS A 195 17.01 -3.57 8.10
CA CYS A 195 15.97 -3.17 7.14
C CYS A 195 16.57 -2.40 5.96
N ALA A 196 17.48 -1.47 6.21
CA ALA A 196 18.14 -0.70 5.15
C ALA A 196 18.95 -1.60 4.20
N ALA A 197 19.72 -2.56 4.73
CA ALA A 197 20.45 -3.53 3.91
C ALA A 197 19.50 -4.37 3.03
N ARG A 198 18.41 -4.88 3.63
CA ARG A 198 17.38 -5.63 2.88
C ARG A 198 16.69 -4.79 1.81
N GLN A 199 16.41 -3.52 2.10
CA GLN A 199 15.82 -2.59 1.13
C GLN A 199 16.72 -2.38 -0.09
N ALA A 200 18.05 -2.27 0.12
CA ALA A 200 19.00 -2.15 -0.98
C ALA A 200 18.95 -3.39 -1.90
N GLU A 201 18.98 -4.59 -1.34
CA GLU A 201 18.86 -5.84 -2.11
C GLU A 201 17.53 -5.92 -2.89
N ILE A 202 16.42 -5.51 -2.28
CA ILE A 202 15.09 -5.49 -2.94
C ILE A 202 15.09 -4.50 -4.11
N LEU A 203 15.68 -3.31 -3.92
CA LEU A 203 15.74 -2.28 -4.95
C LEU A 203 16.64 -2.68 -6.12
N ASP A 204 17.75 -3.35 -5.87
CA ASP A 204 18.62 -3.88 -6.92
C ASP A 204 17.86 -4.90 -7.80
N CYS A 205 17.14 -5.84 -7.17
CA CYS A 205 16.29 -6.78 -7.89
C CYS A 205 15.17 -6.07 -8.67
N ALA A 206 14.54 -5.06 -8.07
CA ALA A 206 13.48 -4.29 -8.72
C ALA A 206 14.01 -3.54 -9.96
N ALA A 207 15.22 -2.96 -9.87
CA ALA A 207 15.83 -2.25 -10.98
C ALA A 207 16.10 -3.17 -12.18
N GLU A 208 16.51 -4.43 -11.95
CA GLU A 208 16.73 -5.42 -13.01
C GLU A 208 15.43 -5.85 -13.73
N MET A 209 14.30 -5.80 -13.00
CA MET A 209 12.98 -6.17 -13.54
C MET A 209 12.29 -5.03 -14.27
N LEU A 210 12.72 -3.79 -14.06
CA LEU A 210 12.12 -2.59 -14.67
C LEU A 210 12.58 -2.43 -16.11
N LYS A 211 11.65 -2.18 -17.01
CA LYS A 211 11.97 -1.80 -18.40
C LYS A 211 12.77 -0.50 -18.45
N PRO A 212 13.67 -0.33 -19.44
CA PRO A 212 14.26 0.99 -19.72
C PRO A 212 13.17 2.05 -19.94
N GLY A 213 13.26 3.15 -19.18
CA GLY A 213 12.25 4.22 -19.19
C GLY A 213 11.01 3.96 -18.34
N GLY A 214 10.93 2.80 -17.69
CA GLY A 214 9.88 2.47 -16.72
C GLY A 214 9.93 3.32 -15.46
N ARG A 215 8.92 3.20 -14.59
CA ARG A 215 8.83 3.95 -13.35
C ARG A 215 8.89 3.02 -12.13
N LEU A 216 9.76 3.34 -11.18
CA LEU A 216 9.81 2.71 -9.87
C LEU A 216 9.37 3.72 -8.80
N VAL A 217 8.45 3.31 -7.94
CA VAL A 217 8.09 4.04 -6.72
C VAL A 217 8.52 3.22 -5.52
N TYR A 218 9.33 3.85 -4.67
CA TYR A 218 9.79 3.27 -3.42
C TYR A 218 9.18 4.02 -2.24
N SER A 219 8.67 3.28 -1.27
CA SER A 219 8.09 3.82 -0.05
C SER A 219 8.44 2.97 1.17
N THR A 220 8.47 3.62 2.33
CA THR A 220 8.61 2.98 3.65
C THR A 220 7.67 3.65 4.63
N CYS A 221 7.44 3.02 5.78
CA CYS A 221 6.78 3.63 6.93
C CYS A 221 7.77 3.99 8.06
N THR A 222 9.04 4.14 7.76
CA THR A 222 10.05 4.65 8.69
C THR A 222 10.15 6.17 8.66
N PHE A 223 10.67 6.77 9.74
CA PHE A 223 10.96 8.22 9.85
C PHE A 223 12.46 8.53 9.75
N ALA A 224 13.32 7.52 9.74
CA ALA A 224 14.79 7.66 9.71
C ALA A 224 15.37 7.09 8.43
#